data_c7cbf6fad814612ae8d2d1bcf3c6f8b7
#
_entry.id   c7cbf6fad814612ae8d2d1bcf3c6f8b7
#
_cell.length_a   1.000
_cell.length_b   1.000
_cell.length_c   1.000
_cell.angle_alpha   90.00
_cell.angle_beta   90.00
_cell.angle_gamma   90.00
#
_symmetry.space_group_name_H-M   'P 1'
#
loop_
_entity.id
_entity.type
_entity.pdbx_description
1 polymer ?
#
loop_
_entity_poly.entity_id
_entity_poly.type
_entity_poly.pdbx_seq_one_letter_code
_entity_poly.pdbx_strand_id
1 'polypeptide(L)'
;MAAVDPLVLAVGGLLILIVVGVLVFLPFGGKAKFLKGAKERQQLEVGEKVFISHDTVRLRFVLPKATPVLGLPIGKHFKIYAPMAKVVKPKKAGEWNGREDMEQERTEIERKYTPTTSDDEVGYVDLVIKVYKGGAVDRFPDGGKMSQYLGGLKPGDKVDVTGPVGTHTYLGNGKFKSGTKEHTCKKLGMMAGGTGLTPMLQVIAAVLKNPADPTQLYLIYANQTEVRAASNSAAQFGAIF
;
A
#
# COMPACT_ATOMS: atom_id res chain seq x y z
N MET A 1 27.25 -60.21 -12.87
CA MET A 1 27.14 -58.72 -12.94
C MET A 1 26.66 -58.36 -14.34
N ALA A 2 25.43 -57.93 -14.49
CA ALA A 2 24.91 -57.55 -15.81
C ALA A 2 25.46 -56.14 -16.16
N ALA A 3 26.13 -56.05 -17.30
CA ALA A 3 26.62 -54.77 -17.81
C ALA A 3 25.43 -53.90 -18.23
N VAL A 4 25.37 -52.68 -17.75
CA VAL A 4 24.33 -51.70 -18.13
C VAL A 4 24.66 -51.21 -19.54
N ASP A 5 23.69 -51.29 -20.43
CA ASP A 5 23.83 -50.88 -21.83
C ASP A 5 24.28 -49.40 -21.91
N PRO A 6 25.36 -49.09 -22.61
CA PRO A 6 25.90 -47.74 -22.75
C PRO A 6 24.87 -46.75 -23.35
N LEU A 7 23.89 -47.26 -24.15
CA LEU A 7 22.82 -46.46 -24.69
C LEU A 7 21.85 -45.97 -23.60
N VAL A 8 21.56 -46.81 -22.58
CA VAL A 8 20.68 -46.43 -21.44
C VAL A 8 21.35 -45.38 -20.57
N LEU A 9 22.67 -45.44 -20.38
CA LEU A 9 23.44 -44.44 -19.65
C LEU A 9 23.48 -43.07 -20.41
N ALA A 10 23.62 -43.11 -21.73
CA ALA A 10 23.65 -41.91 -22.56
C ALA A 10 22.27 -41.19 -22.60
N VAL A 11 21.18 -41.97 -22.74
CA VAL A 11 19.81 -41.39 -22.73
C VAL A 11 19.42 -40.87 -21.34
N GLY A 12 19.79 -41.59 -20.26
CA GLY A 12 19.58 -41.17 -18.90
C GLY A 12 20.35 -39.89 -18.55
N GLY A 13 21.62 -39.78 -18.98
CA GLY A 13 22.44 -38.58 -18.81
C GLY A 13 21.88 -37.37 -19.57
N LEU A 14 21.39 -37.56 -20.79
CA LEU A 14 20.77 -36.48 -21.60
C LEU A 14 19.46 -36.00 -20.98
N LEU A 15 18.62 -36.90 -20.45
CA LEU A 15 17.38 -36.54 -19.74
C LEU A 15 17.66 -35.75 -18.46
N ILE A 16 18.66 -36.13 -17.66
CA ILE A 16 19.07 -35.41 -16.46
C ILE A 16 19.57 -34.00 -16.81
N LEU A 17 20.37 -33.85 -17.88
CA LEU A 17 20.87 -32.57 -18.34
C LEU A 17 19.74 -31.66 -18.85
N ILE A 18 18.73 -32.21 -19.52
CA ILE A 18 17.54 -31.45 -19.98
C ILE A 18 16.71 -31.03 -18.76
N VAL A 19 16.47 -31.90 -17.78
CA VAL A 19 15.71 -31.54 -16.56
C VAL A 19 16.44 -30.48 -15.73
N VAL A 20 17.76 -30.61 -15.56
CA VAL A 20 18.58 -29.62 -14.86
C VAL A 20 18.64 -28.31 -15.65
N GLY A 21 18.76 -28.34 -16.98
CA GLY A 21 18.74 -27.17 -17.84
C GLY A 21 17.40 -26.45 -17.81
N VAL A 22 16.27 -27.16 -17.78
CA VAL A 22 14.93 -26.56 -17.65
C VAL A 22 14.72 -25.97 -16.25
N LEU A 23 15.22 -26.62 -15.19
CA LEU A 23 15.16 -26.09 -13.82
C LEU A 23 16.05 -24.85 -13.62
N VAL A 24 17.18 -24.73 -14.31
CA VAL A 24 18.08 -23.58 -14.25
C VAL A 24 17.53 -22.40 -15.08
N PHE A 25 16.71 -22.67 -16.11
CA PHE A 25 16.08 -21.64 -16.96
C PHE A 25 14.66 -21.25 -16.54
N LEU A 26 14.11 -21.82 -15.46
CA LEU A 26 12.91 -21.24 -14.86
C LEU A 26 13.34 -19.92 -14.23
N PRO A 27 12.83 -18.76 -14.72
CA PRO A 27 13.18 -17.49 -14.11
C PRO A 27 12.66 -17.51 -12.66
N PHE A 28 13.57 -17.54 -11.69
CA PHE A 28 13.29 -17.18 -10.29
C PHE A 28 12.95 -15.67 -10.24
N GLY A 29 12.07 -15.23 -11.13
CA GLY A 29 11.59 -13.87 -11.21
C GLY A 29 10.41 -13.73 -10.28
N GLY A 30 10.57 -12.94 -9.20
CA GLY A 30 9.42 -12.49 -8.42
C GLY A 30 8.37 -11.87 -9.34
N LYS A 31 7.11 -11.85 -8.90
CA LYS A 31 6.00 -11.24 -9.65
C LYS A 31 6.38 -9.84 -10.13
N ALA A 32 6.05 -9.49 -11.37
CA ALA A 32 6.33 -8.18 -11.92
C ALA A 32 5.60 -7.09 -11.11
N LYS A 33 6.34 -6.03 -10.78
CA LYS A 33 5.90 -4.94 -9.91
C LYS A 33 5.29 -3.81 -10.72
N PHE A 34 4.20 -3.23 -10.22
CA PHE A 34 3.54 -2.10 -10.82
C PHE A 34 4.33 -0.80 -10.62
N LEU A 35 4.68 -0.45 -9.34
CA LEU A 35 5.42 0.76 -9.04
C LEU A 35 6.87 0.68 -9.53
N LYS A 36 7.28 1.62 -10.38
CA LYS A 36 8.59 1.63 -11.03
C LYS A 36 9.59 2.62 -10.43
N GLY A 37 9.12 3.50 -9.55
CA GLY A 37 9.97 4.46 -8.85
C GLY A 37 9.27 5.76 -8.46
N ALA A 38 9.98 6.57 -7.66
CA ALA A 38 9.44 7.82 -7.11
C ALA A 38 9.18 8.92 -8.15
N LYS A 39 9.76 8.80 -9.35
CA LYS A 39 9.66 9.79 -10.43
C LYS A 39 8.79 9.32 -11.61
N GLU A 40 8.54 8.01 -11.73
CA GLU A 40 7.82 7.45 -12.86
C GLU A 40 6.33 7.38 -12.55
N ARG A 41 5.53 8.17 -13.27
CA ARG A 41 4.08 8.20 -13.12
C ARG A 41 3.43 6.99 -13.78
N GLN A 42 2.45 6.46 -13.10
CA GLN A 42 1.62 5.35 -13.54
C GLN A 42 0.19 5.61 -13.15
N GLN A 43 -0.76 4.97 -13.82
CA GLN A 43 -2.19 5.15 -13.55
C GLN A 43 -2.78 3.91 -12.89
N LEU A 44 -3.43 4.11 -11.74
CA LEU A 44 -4.26 3.11 -11.07
C LEU A 44 -5.73 3.40 -11.37
N GLU A 45 -6.48 2.37 -11.75
CA GLU A 45 -7.92 2.44 -12.00
C GLU A 45 -8.69 1.94 -10.78
N VAL A 46 -9.73 2.69 -10.40
CA VAL A 46 -10.66 2.28 -9.33
C VAL A 46 -11.52 1.14 -9.85
N GLY A 47 -11.38 -0.05 -9.27
CA GLY A 47 -12.24 -1.20 -9.56
C GLY A 47 -13.47 -1.26 -8.68
N GLU A 48 -13.33 -0.88 -7.41
CA GLU A 48 -14.43 -0.94 -6.44
C GLU A 48 -14.34 0.18 -5.42
N LYS A 49 -15.49 0.67 -4.95
CA LYS A 49 -15.62 1.61 -3.84
C LYS A 49 -16.65 1.12 -2.86
N VAL A 50 -16.27 1.00 -1.59
CA VAL A 50 -17.16 0.58 -0.50
C VAL A 50 -17.12 1.61 0.62
N PHE A 51 -18.28 2.02 1.12
CA PHE A 51 -18.39 2.85 2.32
C PHE A 51 -18.23 1.96 3.56
N ILE A 52 -17.21 2.21 4.36
CA ILE A 52 -16.94 1.50 5.62
C ILE A 52 -17.72 2.18 6.75
N SER A 53 -17.79 3.51 6.72
CA SER A 53 -18.55 4.32 7.66
C SER A 53 -19.08 5.58 6.96
N HIS A 54 -19.74 6.47 7.71
CA HIS A 54 -20.28 7.73 7.17
C HIS A 54 -19.20 8.66 6.58
N ASP A 55 -17.94 8.51 6.99
CA ASP A 55 -16.82 9.34 6.58
C ASP A 55 -15.60 8.54 6.08
N THR A 56 -15.70 7.23 5.93
CA THR A 56 -14.58 6.38 5.53
C THR A 56 -14.97 5.47 4.36
N VAL A 57 -14.10 5.44 3.35
CA VAL A 57 -14.27 4.61 2.16
C VAL A 57 -13.07 3.67 1.98
N ARG A 58 -13.32 2.46 1.50
CA ARG A 58 -12.31 1.62 0.89
C ARG A 58 -12.37 1.81 -0.62
N LEU A 59 -11.24 2.19 -1.20
CA LEU A 59 -11.03 2.21 -2.64
C LEU A 59 -10.14 1.03 -3.01
N ARG A 60 -10.65 0.15 -3.85
CA ARG A 60 -9.87 -0.92 -4.47
C ARG A 60 -9.44 -0.48 -5.85
N PHE A 61 -8.14 -0.45 -6.07
CA PHE A 61 -7.54 -0.19 -7.36
C PHE A 61 -7.11 -1.50 -8.01
N VAL A 62 -7.33 -1.63 -9.32
CA VAL A 62 -6.97 -2.81 -10.11
C VAL A 62 -5.53 -2.68 -10.58
N LEU A 63 -4.76 -3.76 -10.42
CA LEU A 63 -3.42 -3.87 -10.98
C LEU A 63 -3.46 -4.61 -12.33
N PRO A 64 -2.67 -4.17 -13.32
CA PRO A 64 -2.58 -4.85 -14.61
C PRO A 64 -2.10 -6.29 -14.47
N LYS A 65 -2.62 -7.22 -15.29
CA LYS A 65 -2.20 -8.65 -15.29
C LYS A 65 -0.69 -8.80 -15.49
N ALA A 66 -0.05 -7.92 -16.26
CA ALA A 66 1.39 -7.93 -16.51
C ALA A 66 2.22 -7.52 -15.27
N THR A 67 1.63 -6.75 -14.35
CA THR A 67 2.27 -6.26 -13.11
C THR A 67 1.33 -6.51 -11.93
N PRO A 68 1.14 -7.77 -11.53
CA PRO A 68 0.05 -8.18 -10.65
C PRO A 68 0.25 -7.80 -9.17
N VAL A 69 1.42 -7.29 -8.78
CA VAL A 69 1.69 -6.81 -7.42
C VAL A 69 2.06 -5.33 -7.45
N LEU A 70 1.72 -4.60 -6.38
CA LEU A 70 2.00 -3.17 -6.30
C LEU A 70 3.51 -2.89 -6.29
N GLY A 71 4.33 -3.73 -5.67
CA GLY A 71 5.77 -3.53 -5.54
C GLY A 71 6.13 -2.55 -4.42
N LEU A 72 5.35 -2.54 -3.34
CA LEU A 72 5.52 -1.64 -2.20
C LEU A 72 6.14 -2.39 -1.01
N PRO A 73 7.42 -2.19 -0.69
CA PRO A 73 8.03 -2.77 0.50
C PRO A 73 7.31 -2.33 1.79
N ILE A 74 7.21 -3.24 2.76
CA ILE A 74 6.57 -2.98 4.06
C ILE A 74 7.26 -1.81 4.76
N GLY A 75 6.45 -0.84 5.23
CA GLY A 75 6.93 0.41 5.84
C GLY A 75 7.10 1.57 4.85
N LYS A 76 6.92 1.33 3.55
CA LYS A 76 6.91 2.38 2.53
C LYS A 76 5.48 2.78 2.15
N HIS A 77 5.38 3.87 1.42
CA HIS A 77 4.14 4.42 0.89
C HIS A 77 4.32 4.81 -0.58
N PHE A 78 3.23 5.12 -1.25
CA PHE A 78 3.24 5.72 -2.59
C PHE A 78 2.51 7.07 -2.57
N LYS A 79 2.72 7.88 -3.60
CA LYS A 79 2.07 9.16 -3.76
C LYS A 79 0.90 9.02 -4.72
N ILE A 80 -0.20 9.72 -4.44
CA ILE A 80 -1.33 9.91 -5.34
C ILE A 80 -1.40 11.39 -5.69
N TYR A 81 -1.69 11.67 -6.94
CA TYR A 81 -1.82 13.02 -7.48
C TYR A 81 -3.28 13.31 -7.82
N ALA A 82 -3.73 14.52 -7.49
CA ALA A 82 -5.04 15.02 -7.86
C ALA A 82 -4.87 16.31 -8.66
N PRO A 83 -5.38 16.37 -9.92
CA PRO A 83 -5.43 17.62 -10.67
C PRO A 83 -6.22 18.67 -9.90
N MET A 84 -5.70 19.90 -9.77
CA MET A 84 -6.37 20.96 -9.01
C MET A 84 -7.77 21.28 -9.56
N ALA A 85 -7.97 21.12 -10.86
CA ALA A 85 -9.27 21.29 -11.50
C ALA A 85 -10.36 20.31 -11.01
N LYS A 86 -9.96 19.16 -10.42
CA LYS A 86 -10.86 18.14 -9.85
C LYS A 86 -10.98 18.24 -8.32
N VAL A 87 -10.20 19.12 -7.69
CA VAL A 87 -10.29 19.37 -6.26
C VAL A 87 -11.47 20.31 -6.01
N VAL A 88 -12.20 20.09 -4.90
CA VAL A 88 -13.29 20.98 -4.50
C VAL A 88 -12.77 22.41 -4.31
N LYS A 89 -13.60 23.40 -4.65
CA LYS A 89 -13.22 24.79 -4.49
C LYS A 89 -13.33 25.22 -3.03
N PRO A 90 -12.45 26.11 -2.54
CA PRO A 90 -12.58 26.68 -1.21
C PRO A 90 -13.81 27.58 -1.09
N LYS A 91 -14.31 27.75 0.12
CA LYS A 91 -15.42 28.71 0.42
C LYS A 91 -15.01 30.18 0.17
N LYS A 92 -13.73 30.49 0.41
CA LYS A 92 -13.15 31.82 0.16
C LYS A 92 -11.92 31.69 -0.72
N ALA A 93 -11.91 32.43 -1.83
CA ALA A 93 -10.78 32.41 -2.76
C ALA A 93 -9.47 32.81 -2.05
N GLY A 94 -8.38 32.09 -2.35
CA GLY A 94 -7.06 32.32 -1.75
C GLY A 94 -6.88 31.72 -0.36
N GLU A 95 -7.91 31.12 0.23
CA GLU A 95 -7.85 30.52 1.55
C GLU A 95 -8.29 29.04 1.52
N TRP A 96 -7.76 28.26 2.46
CA TRP A 96 -8.21 26.90 2.74
C TRP A 96 -8.32 26.69 4.25
N ASN A 97 -9.50 26.35 4.74
CA ASN A 97 -9.78 26.20 6.17
C ASN A 97 -9.38 27.44 6.98
N GLY A 98 -9.67 28.66 6.47
CA GLY A 98 -9.39 29.92 7.13
C GLY A 98 -7.90 30.31 7.18
N ARG A 99 -7.06 29.72 6.35
CA ARG A 99 -5.65 30.06 6.19
C ARG A 99 -5.31 30.27 4.73
N GLU A 100 -4.24 31.03 4.46
CA GLU A 100 -3.71 31.18 3.09
C GLU A 100 -3.50 29.81 2.43
N ASP A 101 -4.00 29.66 1.22
CA ASP A 101 -3.86 28.43 0.45
C ASP A 101 -2.56 28.40 -0.34
N MET A 102 -1.52 27.84 0.26
CA MET A 102 -0.19 27.69 -0.37
C MET A 102 -0.16 26.76 -1.59
N GLU A 103 -1.28 26.12 -1.90
CA GLU A 103 -1.38 25.20 -3.06
C GLU A 103 -2.26 25.79 -4.19
N GLN A 104 -2.84 26.99 -4.04
CA GLN A 104 -3.80 27.56 -4.99
C GLN A 104 -3.26 27.69 -6.43
N GLU A 105 -1.97 28.01 -6.57
CA GLU A 105 -1.31 28.21 -7.86
C GLU A 105 -0.77 26.89 -8.48
N ARG A 106 -0.94 25.77 -7.80
CA ARG A 106 -0.48 24.47 -8.30
C ARG A 106 -1.47 23.93 -9.33
N THR A 107 -0.94 23.23 -10.33
CA THR A 107 -1.75 22.49 -11.31
C THR A 107 -2.30 21.19 -10.71
N GLU A 108 -1.64 20.66 -9.68
CA GLU A 108 -1.99 19.43 -8.99
C GLU A 108 -1.51 19.44 -7.53
N ILE A 109 -2.11 18.59 -6.73
CA ILE A 109 -1.67 18.28 -5.36
C ILE A 109 -1.27 16.82 -5.26
N GLU A 110 -0.33 16.52 -4.35
CA GLU A 110 0.07 15.15 -4.04
C GLU A 110 -0.09 14.85 -2.56
N ARG A 111 -0.44 13.59 -2.22
CA ARG A 111 -0.42 13.08 -0.84
C ARG A 111 0.08 11.65 -0.82
N LYS A 112 0.66 11.28 0.31
CA LYS A 112 1.22 9.95 0.57
C LYS A 112 0.14 9.04 1.12
N TYR A 113 0.10 7.80 0.61
CA TYR A 113 -0.83 6.77 1.05
C TYR A 113 -0.12 5.45 1.30
N THR A 114 -0.53 4.77 2.36
CA THR A 114 -0.09 3.41 2.68
C THR A 114 -1.30 2.49 2.52
N PRO A 115 -1.24 1.49 1.62
CA PRO A 115 -2.33 0.54 1.43
C PRO A 115 -2.51 -0.37 2.65
N THR A 116 -3.69 -0.93 2.79
CA THR A 116 -4.00 -1.98 3.77
C THR A 116 -3.67 -3.37 3.25
N THR A 117 -3.54 -3.53 1.94
CA THR A 117 -3.03 -4.74 1.27
C THR A 117 -1.51 -4.71 1.15
N SER A 118 -0.90 -5.88 0.97
CA SER A 118 0.54 -6.06 0.69
C SER A 118 0.74 -6.71 -0.68
N ASP A 119 2.00 -6.95 -1.09
CA ASP A 119 2.31 -7.64 -2.34
C ASP A 119 1.94 -9.15 -2.34
N ASP A 120 1.40 -9.66 -1.22
CA ASP A 120 0.82 -11.01 -1.15
C ASP A 120 -0.53 -11.06 -1.88
N GLU A 121 -1.30 -9.95 -1.83
CA GLU A 121 -2.53 -9.79 -2.59
C GLU A 121 -2.21 -9.42 -4.04
N VAL A 122 -2.74 -10.22 -4.97
CA VAL A 122 -2.42 -10.13 -6.40
C VAL A 122 -3.60 -9.53 -7.17
N GLY A 123 -3.30 -8.60 -8.08
CA GLY A 123 -4.30 -8.02 -8.99
C GLY A 123 -5.01 -6.79 -8.46
N TYR A 124 -4.81 -6.42 -7.22
CA TYR A 124 -5.43 -5.22 -6.65
C TYR A 124 -4.63 -4.61 -5.49
N VAL A 125 -4.98 -3.38 -5.14
CA VAL A 125 -4.50 -2.69 -3.95
C VAL A 125 -5.64 -1.91 -3.30
N ASP A 126 -5.79 -2.04 -1.98
CA ASP A 126 -6.84 -1.39 -1.20
C ASP A 126 -6.30 -0.22 -0.40
N LEU A 127 -6.98 0.92 -0.49
CA LEU A 127 -6.79 2.07 0.38
C LEU A 127 -8.02 2.29 1.23
N VAL A 128 -7.84 2.41 2.53
CA VAL A 128 -8.87 2.88 3.46
C VAL A 128 -8.64 4.36 3.72
N ILE A 129 -9.61 5.19 3.34
CA ILE A 129 -9.48 6.64 3.30
C ILE A 129 -10.60 7.28 4.10
N LYS A 130 -10.23 8.08 5.08
CA LYS A 130 -11.17 8.97 5.76
C LYS A 130 -11.38 10.22 4.92
N VAL A 131 -12.65 10.50 4.58
CA VAL A 131 -13.06 11.64 3.77
C VAL A 131 -13.43 12.80 4.70
N TYR A 132 -12.58 13.80 4.75
CA TYR A 132 -12.81 15.03 5.52
C TYR A 132 -13.66 15.99 4.68
N LYS A 133 -14.99 15.90 4.84
CA LYS A 133 -15.96 16.75 4.10
C LYS A 133 -15.92 18.18 4.62
N GLY A 134 -16.06 19.13 3.71
CA GLY A 134 -16.22 20.54 4.07
C GLY A 134 -17.49 20.77 4.91
N GLY A 135 -17.38 21.59 5.95
CA GLY A 135 -18.48 21.89 6.86
C GLY A 135 -18.82 20.82 7.89
N ALA A 136 -18.12 19.68 7.89
CA ALA A 136 -18.32 18.63 8.90
C ALA A 136 -17.76 19.01 10.29
N VAL A 137 -16.80 19.91 10.32
CA VAL A 137 -16.17 20.45 11.53
C VAL A 137 -15.91 21.94 11.32
N ASP A 138 -16.35 22.79 12.23
CA ASP A 138 -16.25 24.26 12.10
C ASP A 138 -14.81 24.74 11.90
N ARG A 139 -13.85 24.10 12.58
CA ARG A 139 -12.42 24.41 12.44
C ARG A 139 -11.89 24.16 11.03
N PHE A 140 -12.55 23.31 10.22
CA PHE A 140 -12.12 22.92 8.88
C PHE A 140 -13.27 23.06 7.87
N PRO A 141 -13.70 24.32 7.58
CA PRO A 141 -14.88 24.59 6.78
C PRO A 141 -14.78 24.08 5.33
N ASP A 142 -13.57 23.96 4.78
CA ASP A 142 -13.34 23.44 3.42
C ASP A 142 -13.01 21.94 3.42
N GLY A 143 -12.70 21.36 4.58
CA GLY A 143 -12.35 19.94 4.73
C GLY A 143 -10.97 19.60 4.17
N GLY A 144 -10.80 18.37 3.64
CA GLY A 144 -9.54 17.88 3.11
C GLY A 144 -9.54 17.81 1.59
N LYS A 145 -8.68 18.55 0.89
CA LYS A 145 -8.57 18.57 -0.57
C LYS A 145 -8.50 17.19 -1.20
N MET A 146 -7.45 16.45 -0.88
CA MET A 146 -7.20 15.13 -1.46
C MET A 146 -8.24 14.09 -1.02
N SER A 147 -8.66 14.10 0.24
CA SER A 147 -9.61 13.10 0.74
C SER A 147 -11.00 13.26 0.11
N GLN A 148 -11.44 14.48 -0.18
CA GLN A 148 -12.69 14.74 -0.89
C GLN A 148 -12.59 14.33 -2.35
N TYR A 149 -11.45 14.62 -3.02
CA TYR A 149 -11.18 14.13 -4.38
C TYR A 149 -11.28 12.61 -4.45
N LEU A 150 -10.54 11.89 -3.60
CA LEU A 150 -10.56 10.43 -3.57
C LEU A 150 -11.93 9.88 -3.18
N GLY A 151 -12.60 10.52 -2.22
CA GLY A 151 -13.97 10.17 -1.82
C GLY A 151 -15.00 10.37 -2.93
N GLY A 152 -14.72 11.25 -3.92
CA GLY A 152 -15.56 11.48 -5.10
C GLY A 152 -15.36 10.48 -6.23
N LEU A 153 -14.26 9.72 -6.23
CA LEU A 153 -13.97 8.76 -7.30
C LEU A 153 -15.01 7.65 -7.39
N LYS A 154 -15.20 7.14 -8.60
CA LYS A 154 -16.12 6.04 -8.96
C LYS A 154 -15.32 4.91 -9.63
N PRO A 155 -15.84 3.67 -9.66
CA PRO A 155 -15.30 2.60 -10.48
C PRO A 155 -15.09 3.06 -11.93
N GLY A 156 -13.91 2.76 -12.50
CA GLY A 156 -13.45 3.22 -13.82
C GLY A 156 -12.62 4.53 -13.79
N ASP A 157 -12.69 5.33 -12.72
CA ASP A 157 -11.84 6.51 -12.61
C ASP A 157 -10.37 6.12 -12.43
N LYS A 158 -9.46 6.97 -12.95
CA LYS A 158 -8.02 6.76 -12.87
C LYS A 158 -7.34 7.86 -12.08
N VAL A 159 -6.34 7.47 -11.31
CA VAL A 159 -5.46 8.37 -10.55
C VAL A 159 -4.01 8.14 -10.91
N ASP A 160 -3.23 9.22 -10.99
CA ASP A 160 -1.80 9.14 -11.19
C ASP A 160 -1.11 8.82 -9.86
N VAL A 161 -0.11 7.95 -9.92
CA VAL A 161 0.66 7.52 -8.75
C VAL A 161 2.14 7.43 -9.06
N THR A 162 2.99 7.59 -8.04
CA THR A 162 4.43 7.30 -8.09
C THR A 162 4.85 6.59 -6.80
N GLY A 163 5.87 5.76 -6.88
CA GLY A 163 6.42 5.06 -5.72
C GLY A 163 7.24 3.83 -6.14
N PRO A 164 7.79 3.11 -5.16
CA PRO A 164 7.67 3.33 -3.71
C PRO A 164 8.48 4.52 -3.22
N VAL A 165 8.00 5.20 -2.18
CA VAL A 165 8.69 6.29 -1.49
C VAL A 165 8.72 6.02 0.03
N GLY A 166 9.66 6.65 0.73
CA GLY A 166 9.86 6.47 2.17
C GLY A 166 11.25 5.91 2.48
N THR A 167 11.70 6.13 3.72
CA THR A 167 13.06 5.77 4.18
C THR A 167 13.07 4.48 4.99
N HIS A 168 11.92 4.09 5.57
CA HIS A 168 11.82 2.91 6.43
C HIS A 168 11.32 1.70 5.65
N THR A 169 11.92 0.54 5.93
CA THR A 169 11.47 -0.75 5.38
C THR A 169 11.58 -1.81 6.48
N TYR A 170 10.51 -2.56 6.71
CA TYR A 170 10.55 -3.75 7.53
C TYR A 170 11.04 -4.94 6.70
N LEU A 171 12.06 -5.63 7.23
CA LEU A 171 12.72 -6.75 6.55
C LEU A 171 12.33 -8.13 7.13
N GLY A 172 11.45 -8.16 8.13
CA GLY A 172 11.09 -9.35 8.88
C GLY A 172 11.99 -9.58 10.12
N ASN A 173 11.51 -10.42 11.04
CA ASN A 173 12.23 -10.83 12.25
C ASN A 173 12.77 -9.63 13.09
N GLY A 174 11.95 -8.58 13.22
CA GLY A 174 12.29 -7.37 13.96
C GLY A 174 13.36 -6.48 13.31
N LYS A 175 13.75 -6.76 12.06
CA LYS A 175 14.75 -5.97 11.34
C LYS A 175 14.11 -4.84 10.55
N PHE A 176 14.65 -3.64 10.73
CA PHE A 176 14.25 -2.44 9.99
C PHE A 176 15.46 -1.82 9.29
N LYS A 177 15.24 -1.38 8.06
CA LYS A 177 16.20 -0.53 7.34
C LYS A 177 15.67 0.89 7.31
N SER A 178 16.49 1.86 7.76
CA SER A 178 16.19 3.28 7.71
C SER A 178 17.32 4.02 6.97
N GLY A 179 17.07 4.36 5.71
CA GLY A 179 18.11 4.83 4.81
C GLY A 179 19.18 3.75 4.62
N THR A 180 20.43 4.03 5.06
CA THR A 180 21.55 3.09 5.01
C THR A 180 21.73 2.28 6.31
N LYS A 181 21.04 2.65 7.40
CA LYS A 181 21.17 2.01 8.72
C LYS A 181 20.17 0.87 8.87
N GLU A 182 20.62 -0.22 9.47
CA GLU A 182 19.76 -1.32 9.89
C GLU A 182 19.64 -1.35 11.41
N HIS A 183 18.44 -1.64 11.89
CA HIS A 183 18.08 -1.77 13.29
C HIS A 183 17.37 -3.09 13.50
N THR A 184 17.62 -3.71 14.65
CA THR A 184 16.89 -4.93 15.03
C THR A 184 16.27 -4.73 16.41
N CYS A 185 15.01 -5.13 16.55
CA CYS A 185 14.31 -5.10 17.83
C CYS A 185 13.54 -6.41 18.06
N LYS A 186 13.40 -6.82 19.32
CA LYS A 186 12.54 -7.94 19.75
C LYS A 186 11.13 -7.47 20.08
N LYS A 187 10.98 -6.18 20.46
CA LYS A 187 9.72 -5.55 20.84
C LYS A 187 9.57 -4.26 20.06
N LEU A 188 8.43 -4.12 19.38
CA LEU A 188 8.11 -2.95 18.58
C LEU A 188 6.91 -2.22 19.17
N GLY A 189 7.15 -1.02 19.71
CA GLY A 189 6.11 -0.09 20.12
C GLY A 189 5.68 0.80 18.98
N MET A 190 4.38 0.93 18.74
CA MET A 190 3.79 1.77 17.71
C MET A 190 2.76 2.72 18.32
N MET A 191 2.73 3.95 17.86
CA MET A 191 1.72 4.94 18.23
C MET A 191 1.05 5.47 16.97
N ALA A 192 -0.28 5.37 16.89
CA ALA A 192 -1.05 5.82 15.75
C ALA A 192 -2.21 6.71 16.18
N GLY A 193 -2.49 7.74 15.38
CA GLY A 193 -3.66 8.60 15.51
C GLY A 193 -4.44 8.66 14.20
N GLY A 194 -5.75 8.40 14.24
CA GLY A 194 -6.61 8.46 13.06
C GLY A 194 -6.07 7.64 11.89
N THR A 195 -5.85 8.31 10.74
CA THR A 195 -5.35 7.67 9.50
C THR A 195 -3.89 7.22 9.58
N GLY A 196 -3.12 7.63 10.62
CA GLY A 196 -1.77 7.13 10.88
C GLY A 196 -1.72 5.65 11.25
N LEU A 197 -2.86 4.98 11.39
CA LEU A 197 -2.95 3.55 11.65
C LEU A 197 -2.48 2.70 10.45
N THR A 198 -2.75 3.11 9.21
CA THR A 198 -2.46 2.30 8.01
C THR A 198 -0.99 1.84 7.88
N PRO A 199 0.04 2.68 8.10
CA PRO A 199 1.43 2.21 8.07
C PRO A 199 1.76 1.25 9.22
N MET A 200 1.10 1.36 10.38
CA MET A 200 1.28 0.42 11.49
C MET A 200 0.67 -0.94 11.14
N LEU A 201 -0.53 -0.96 10.55
CA LEU A 201 -1.19 -2.19 10.10
C LEU A 201 -0.37 -2.96 9.08
N GLN A 202 0.34 -2.27 8.19
CA GLN A 202 1.21 -2.91 7.21
C GLN A 202 2.32 -3.74 7.90
N VAL A 203 2.95 -3.19 8.93
CA VAL A 203 3.98 -3.90 9.72
C VAL A 203 3.36 -5.01 10.56
N ILE A 204 2.23 -4.75 11.22
CA ILE A 204 1.49 -5.75 12.02
C ILE A 204 1.14 -6.96 11.15
N ALA A 205 0.55 -6.72 9.98
CA ALA A 205 0.19 -7.78 9.04
C ALA A 205 1.41 -8.60 8.61
N ALA A 206 2.53 -7.94 8.30
CA ALA A 206 3.76 -8.63 7.90
C ALA A 206 4.32 -9.52 9.00
N VAL A 207 4.30 -9.08 10.26
CA VAL A 207 4.74 -9.89 11.41
C VAL A 207 3.79 -11.07 11.65
N LEU A 208 2.47 -10.81 11.70
CA LEU A 208 1.48 -11.85 12.01
C LEU A 208 1.36 -12.93 10.92
N LYS A 209 1.57 -12.57 9.65
CA LYS A 209 1.58 -13.52 8.52
C LYS A 209 2.79 -14.47 8.53
N ASN A 210 3.86 -14.13 9.25
CA ASN A 210 5.06 -14.96 9.33
C ASN A 210 5.18 -15.61 10.72
N PRO A 211 4.79 -16.90 10.90
CA PRO A 211 4.88 -17.59 12.20
C PRO A 211 6.30 -17.69 12.76
N ALA A 212 7.33 -17.54 11.91
CA ALA A 212 8.72 -17.54 12.33
C ALA A 212 9.23 -16.17 12.79
N ASP A 213 8.41 -15.12 12.69
CA ASP A 213 8.77 -13.78 13.15
C ASP A 213 8.48 -13.62 14.65
N PRO A 214 9.51 -13.58 15.52
CA PRO A 214 9.32 -13.53 16.97
C PRO A 214 9.04 -12.11 17.51
N THR A 215 8.83 -11.13 16.63
CA THR A 215 8.68 -9.73 17.03
C THR A 215 7.41 -9.51 17.83
N GLN A 216 7.54 -9.04 19.06
CA GLN A 216 6.40 -8.66 19.91
C GLN A 216 5.92 -7.26 19.53
N LEU A 217 4.62 -7.14 19.27
CA LEU A 217 3.99 -5.89 18.82
C LEU A 217 3.19 -5.24 19.93
N TYR A 218 3.35 -3.93 20.08
CA TYR A 218 2.58 -3.10 21.01
C TYR A 218 2.02 -1.91 20.23
N LEU A 219 0.71 -1.69 20.27
CA LEU A 219 0.06 -0.58 19.57
C LEU A 219 -0.73 0.28 20.54
N ILE A 220 -0.43 1.58 20.55
CA ILE A 220 -1.30 2.60 21.14
C ILE A 220 -2.01 3.30 19.99
N TYR A 221 -3.36 3.22 19.98
CA TYR A 221 -4.17 3.82 18.93
C TYR A 221 -5.12 4.86 19.51
N ALA A 222 -4.93 6.13 19.13
CA ALA A 222 -5.80 7.23 19.52
C ALA A 222 -6.81 7.53 18.40
N ASN A 223 -8.10 7.56 18.76
CA ASN A 223 -9.18 7.94 17.84
C ASN A 223 -10.21 8.82 18.58
N GLN A 224 -11.11 9.47 17.83
CA GLN A 224 -12.09 10.42 18.40
C GLN A 224 -13.19 9.71 19.20
N THR A 225 -13.58 8.49 18.80
CA THR A 225 -14.62 7.68 19.47
C THR A 225 -14.29 6.20 19.39
N GLU A 226 -14.80 5.38 20.33
CA GLU A 226 -14.67 3.92 20.31
C GLU A 226 -15.29 3.31 19.07
N VAL A 227 -16.44 3.80 18.61
CA VAL A 227 -17.12 3.33 17.39
C VAL A 227 -16.22 3.55 16.16
N ARG A 228 -15.52 4.67 16.09
CA ARG A 228 -14.55 4.93 15.01
C ARG A 228 -13.32 4.03 15.12
N ALA A 229 -12.87 3.72 16.31
CA ALA A 229 -11.80 2.77 16.53
C ALA A 229 -12.23 1.37 16.08
N ALA A 230 -13.41 0.91 16.47
CA ALA A 230 -13.95 -0.39 16.09
C ALA A 230 -14.22 -0.53 14.60
N SER A 231 -14.85 0.47 13.95
CA SER A 231 -15.12 0.44 12.49
C SER A 231 -13.85 0.48 11.66
N ASN A 232 -12.86 1.30 12.05
CA ASN A 232 -11.57 1.34 11.38
C ASN A 232 -10.77 0.05 11.60
N SER A 233 -10.81 -0.53 12.82
CA SER A 233 -10.14 -1.79 13.10
C SER A 233 -10.84 -2.97 12.41
N ALA A 234 -12.16 -3.13 12.52
CA ALA A 234 -12.89 -4.23 11.89
C ALA A 234 -12.74 -4.23 10.35
N ALA A 235 -12.79 -3.05 9.71
CA ALA A 235 -12.61 -2.94 8.27
C ALA A 235 -11.16 -3.16 7.81
N GLN A 236 -10.19 -2.89 8.68
CA GLN A 236 -8.76 -3.01 8.38
C GLN A 236 -8.18 -4.31 8.93
N PHE A 237 -8.65 -4.81 10.07
CA PHE A 237 -8.25 -6.09 10.65
C PHE A 237 -9.04 -7.28 10.09
N GLY A 238 -10.28 -7.11 9.64
CA GLY A 238 -11.07 -8.16 9.00
C GLY A 238 -10.46 -8.72 7.72
N ALA A 239 -9.44 -8.06 7.17
CA ALA A 239 -8.61 -8.56 6.07
C ALA A 239 -7.30 -9.24 6.55
N ILE A 240 -7.02 -9.24 7.87
CA ILE A 240 -5.77 -9.74 8.45
C ILE A 240 -6.00 -11.02 9.28
N PHE A 241 -7.25 -11.28 9.73
CA PHE A 241 -7.67 -12.45 10.48
C PHE A 241 -8.63 -13.34 9.70
#